data_2a89138bf175f959ac06f400205d6756
#
_entry.id   2a89138bf175f959ac06f400205d6756
#
_cell.length_a   1.000
_cell.length_b   1.000
_cell.length_c   1.000
_cell.angle_alpha   90.00
_cell.angle_beta   90.00
_cell.angle_gamma   90.00
#
_symmetry.space_group_name_H-M   'P 1'
#
loop_
_entity.id
_entity.type
_entity.pdbx_description
1 polymer ?
#
loop_
_entity_poly.entity_id
_entity_poly.type
_entity_poly.pdbx_seq_one_letter_code
_entity_poly.pdbx_strand_id
1 'polypeptide(L)'
;MYGLWDSDPLIRMRAADAAEKVSLRRPDLLQPFKTKLLRLLDETAQQELRWHLAQMIPRLCLSKKDRMRAASVFRFHLGNQSSIVKTNAMQAMADLASIDDELLPEVKSC
;
A
#
# COMPACT_ATOMS: atom_id res chain seq x y z
N MET A 1 10.75 8.45 6.05
CA MET A 1 10.06 7.19 6.38
C MET A 1 9.82 6.97 7.87
N TYR A 2 10.66 7.53 8.71
CA TYR A 2 10.51 7.32 10.17
C TYR A 2 9.16 7.80 10.72
N GLY A 3 8.61 8.87 10.14
CA GLY A 3 7.32 9.39 10.60
C GLY A 3 6.17 8.41 10.52
N LEU A 4 6.25 7.40 9.63
CA LEU A 4 5.20 6.39 9.50
C LEU A 4 5.05 5.52 10.75
N TRP A 5 6.09 5.45 11.56
CA TRP A 5 6.10 4.66 12.79
C TRP A 5 6.16 5.52 14.04
N ASP A 6 5.95 6.84 13.90
CA ASP A 6 5.92 7.74 15.03
C ASP A 6 4.72 7.42 15.94
N SER A 7 4.86 7.73 17.23
CA SER A 7 3.78 7.51 18.19
C SER A 7 2.62 8.49 18.00
N ASP A 8 2.87 9.64 17.36
CA ASP A 8 1.84 10.65 17.11
C ASP A 8 1.09 10.35 15.82
N PRO A 9 -0.24 10.12 15.89
CA PRO A 9 -1.02 9.83 14.69
C PRO A 9 -0.98 10.92 13.63
N LEU A 10 -0.86 12.18 14.02
CA LEU A 10 -0.77 13.28 13.07
C LEU A 10 0.53 13.23 12.29
N ILE A 11 1.63 12.91 12.95
CA ILE A 11 2.92 12.74 12.27
C ILE A 11 2.86 11.57 11.32
N ARG A 12 2.26 10.45 11.74
CA ARG A 12 2.09 9.29 10.85
C ARG A 12 1.28 9.64 9.61
N MET A 13 0.20 10.40 9.77
CA MET A 13 -0.64 10.80 8.65
C MET A 13 0.13 11.68 7.66
N ARG A 14 0.87 12.64 8.16
CA ARG A 14 1.67 13.54 7.31
C ARG A 14 2.77 12.79 6.59
N ALA A 15 3.41 11.85 7.28
CA ALA A 15 4.44 11.02 6.67
C ALA A 15 3.86 10.12 5.59
N ALA A 16 2.66 9.58 5.80
CA ALA A 16 1.98 8.75 4.82
C ALA A 16 1.63 9.56 3.56
N ASP A 17 1.14 10.77 3.73
CA ASP A 17 0.83 11.65 2.60
C ASP A 17 2.08 11.96 1.80
N ALA A 18 3.18 12.30 2.47
CA ALA A 18 4.45 12.58 1.80
C ALA A 18 4.98 11.34 1.07
N ALA A 19 4.93 10.19 1.71
CA ALA A 19 5.41 8.94 1.11
C ALA A 19 4.56 8.55 -0.11
N GLU A 20 3.25 8.78 -0.06
CA GLU A 20 2.38 8.51 -1.18
C GLU A 20 2.77 9.35 -2.40
N LYS A 21 3.05 10.63 -2.19
CA LYS A 21 3.49 11.51 -3.27
C LYS A 21 4.83 11.08 -3.84
N VAL A 22 5.76 10.65 -2.99
CA VAL A 22 7.04 10.11 -3.45
C VAL A 22 6.82 8.85 -4.29
N SER A 23 5.92 7.96 -3.85
CA SER A 23 5.64 6.73 -4.57
C SER A 23 5.10 6.97 -5.98
N LEU A 24 4.43 8.09 -6.19
CA LEU A 24 3.88 8.44 -7.48
C LEU A 24 4.99 8.79 -8.49
N ARG A 25 6.05 9.44 -8.03
CA ARG A 25 7.15 9.90 -8.88
C ARG A 25 8.36 8.99 -8.85
N ARG A 26 8.71 8.49 -7.69
CA ARG A 26 9.91 7.71 -7.47
C ARG A 26 9.61 6.50 -6.58
N PRO A 27 8.83 5.54 -7.07
CA PRO A 27 8.51 4.35 -6.26
C PRO A 27 9.77 3.56 -5.86
N ASP A 28 10.85 3.69 -6.62
CA ASP A 28 12.12 3.05 -6.30
C ASP A 28 12.69 3.48 -4.95
N LEU A 29 12.38 4.71 -4.51
CA LEU A 29 12.84 5.19 -3.20
C LEU A 29 12.14 4.48 -2.05
N LEU A 30 10.94 3.95 -2.28
CA LEU A 30 10.18 3.23 -1.28
C LEU A 30 10.40 1.72 -1.33
N GLN A 31 10.94 1.23 -2.44
CA GLN A 31 11.12 -0.21 -2.63
C GLN A 31 11.90 -0.90 -1.50
N PRO A 32 12.97 -0.30 -0.95
CA PRO A 32 13.69 -0.93 0.18
C PRO A 32 12.83 -1.12 1.44
N PHE A 33 11.72 -0.39 1.53
CA PHE A 33 10.83 -0.43 2.69
C PHE A 33 9.60 -1.32 2.46
N LYS A 34 9.56 -2.04 1.36
CA LYS A 34 8.41 -2.85 0.96
C LYS A 34 7.89 -3.74 2.09
N THR A 35 8.77 -4.51 2.71
CA THR A 35 8.40 -5.44 3.77
C THR A 35 7.82 -4.70 4.98
N LYS A 36 8.44 -3.57 5.34
CA LYS A 36 7.97 -2.77 6.46
C LYS A 36 6.62 -2.12 6.17
N LEU A 37 6.41 -1.69 4.93
CA LEU A 37 5.13 -1.10 4.52
C LEU A 37 4.01 -2.13 4.51
N LEU A 38 4.30 -3.35 4.05
CA LEU A 38 3.33 -4.45 4.09
C LEU A 38 2.95 -4.81 5.53
N ARG A 39 3.94 -4.83 6.41
CA ARG A 39 3.67 -5.08 7.83
C ARG A 39 2.82 -3.98 8.45
N LEU A 40 3.13 -2.73 8.11
CA LEU A 40 2.33 -1.60 8.60
C LEU A 40 0.89 -1.70 8.12
N LEU A 41 0.67 -2.12 6.87
CA LEU A 41 -0.66 -2.34 6.34
C LEU A 41 -1.44 -3.37 7.16
N ASP A 42 -0.78 -4.45 7.55
CA ASP A 42 -1.40 -5.48 8.38
C ASP A 42 -1.76 -4.99 9.79
N GLU A 43 -0.92 -4.14 10.35
CA GLU A 43 -0.99 -3.81 11.78
C GLU A 43 -1.78 -2.56 12.08
N THR A 44 -1.83 -1.59 11.15
CA THR A 44 -2.41 -0.30 11.46
C THR A 44 -3.94 -0.33 11.52
N ALA A 45 -4.49 0.36 12.53
CA ALA A 45 -5.92 0.65 12.61
C ALA A 45 -6.24 2.08 12.19
N GLN A 46 -5.22 2.88 11.90
CA GLN A 46 -5.40 4.29 11.56
C GLN A 46 -5.89 4.42 10.11
N GLN A 47 -7.05 5.04 9.91
CA GLN A 47 -7.68 5.12 8.60
C GLN A 47 -6.82 5.84 7.57
N GLU A 48 -6.17 6.93 7.98
CA GLU A 48 -5.30 7.71 7.08
C GLU A 48 -4.15 6.87 6.57
N LEU A 49 -3.57 6.01 7.41
CA LEU A 49 -2.53 5.10 6.95
C LEU A 49 -3.08 4.04 6.01
N ARG A 50 -4.27 3.53 6.29
CA ARG A 50 -4.89 2.49 5.46
C ARG A 50 -5.07 2.97 4.03
N TRP A 51 -5.67 4.15 3.83
CA TRP A 51 -5.91 4.59 2.46
C TRP A 51 -4.62 5.03 1.75
N HIS A 52 -3.66 5.64 2.47
CA HIS A 52 -2.39 6.02 1.85
C HIS A 52 -1.59 4.78 1.45
N LEU A 53 -1.56 3.76 2.30
CA LEU A 53 -0.89 2.50 1.97
C LEU A 53 -1.55 1.80 0.77
N ALA A 54 -2.88 1.89 0.68
CA ALA A 54 -3.59 1.34 -0.46
C ALA A 54 -3.21 2.03 -1.76
N GLN A 55 -2.85 3.30 -1.70
CA GLN A 55 -2.36 4.03 -2.87
C GLN A 55 -0.92 3.68 -3.21
N MET A 56 -0.07 3.52 -2.18
CA MET A 56 1.36 3.32 -2.36
C MET A 56 1.76 1.89 -2.74
N ILE A 57 1.20 0.91 -2.05
CA ILE A 57 1.68 -0.47 -2.15
C ILE A 57 1.59 -1.02 -3.57
N PRO A 58 0.49 -0.83 -4.32
CA PRO A 58 0.43 -1.32 -5.70
C PRO A 58 1.45 -0.70 -6.66
N ARG A 59 2.07 0.42 -6.27
CA ARG A 59 3.09 1.07 -7.09
C ARG A 59 4.47 0.45 -6.93
N LEU A 60 4.64 -0.39 -5.91
CA LEU A 60 5.91 -1.07 -5.63
C LEU A 60 6.01 -2.36 -6.43
N CYS A 61 7.25 -2.82 -6.60
CA CYS A 61 7.52 -4.13 -7.19
C CYS A 61 7.28 -5.19 -6.13
N LEU A 62 6.24 -5.98 -6.31
CA LEU A 62 5.82 -6.99 -5.35
C LEU A 62 5.90 -8.37 -5.97
N SER A 63 6.34 -9.35 -5.17
CA SER A 63 6.23 -10.75 -5.57
C SER A 63 4.74 -11.15 -5.61
N LYS A 64 4.45 -12.25 -6.26
CA LYS A 64 3.07 -12.76 -6.27
C LYS A 64 2.55 -12.99 -4.85
N LYS A 65 3.40 -13.52 -3.98
CA LYS A 65 3.05 -13.77 -2.58
C LYS A 65 2.71 -12.45 -1.88
N ASP A 66 3.51 -11.41 -2.10
CA ASP A 66 3.27 -10.10 -1.50
C ASP A 66 1.97 -9.48 -2.01
N ARG A 67 1.69 -9.62 -3.32
CA ARG A 67 0.44 -9.11 -3.89
C ARG A 67 -0.77 -9.82 -3.30
N MET A 68 -0.69 -11.14 -3.13
CA MET A 68 -1.77 -11.91 -2.54
C MET A 68 -2.02 -11.50 -1.09
N ARG A 69 -0.95 -11.29 -0.35
CA ARG A 69 -1.04 -10.81 1.04
C ARG A 69 -1.70 -9.45 1.12
N ALA A 70 -1.24 -8.51 0.30
CA ALA A 70 -1.79 -7.16 0.26
C ALA A 70 -3.26 -7.18 -0.16
N ALA A 71 -3.60 -7.96 -1.19
CA ALA A 71 -4.98 -8.09 -1.64
C ALA A 71 -5.90 -8.63 -0.55
N SER A 72 -5.41 -9.57 0.24
CA SER A 72 -6.18 -10.11 1.36
C SER A 72 -6.52 -9.03 2.40
N VAL A 73 -5.55 -8.17 2.72
CA VAL A 73 -5.77 -7.07 3.66
C VAL A 73 -6.73 -6.05 3.08
N PHE A 74 -6.56 -5.69 1.81
CA PHE A 74 -7.47 -4.74 1.16
C PHE A 74 -8.90 -5.28 1.09
N ARG A 75 -9.06 -6.58 0.86
CA ARG A 75 -10.38 -7.21 0.89
C ARG A 75 -11.02 -7.06 2.27
N PHE A 76 -10.25 -7.24 3.31
CA PHE A 76 -10.73 -7.01 4.67
C PHE A 76 -11.16 -5.55 4.85
N HIS A 77 -10.41 -4.60 4.26
CA HIS A 77 -10.75 -3.18 4.35
C HIS A 77 -12.03 -2.80 3.60
N LEU A 78 -12.52 -3.64 2.70
CA LEU A 78 -13.80 -3.39 2.02
C LEU A 78 -14.96 -3.38 3.00
N GLY A 79 -14.81 -4.01 4.15
CA GLY A 79 -15.81 -3.95 5.22
C GLY A 79 -15.71 -2.73 6.12
N ASN A 80 -14.75 -1.83 5.84
CA ASN A 80 -14.53 -0.64 6.66
C ASN A 80 -15.69 0.35 6.53
N GLN A 81 -15.97 1.09 7.61
CA GLN A 81 -17.01 2.10 7.59
C GLN A 81 -16.61 3.37 6.82
N SER A 82 -15.31 3.62 6.68
CA SER A 82 -14.82 4.78 5.95
C SER A 82 -14.95 4.57 4.45
N SER A 83 -15.68 5.45 3.77
CA SER A 83 -15.81 5.42 2.31
C SER A 83 -14.46 5.58 1.62
N ILE A 84 -13.59 6.42 2.18
CA ILE A 84 -12.27 6.66 1.61
C ILE A 84 -11.44 5.37 1.65
N VAL A 85 -11.44 4.67 2.80
CA VAL A 85 -10.71 3.41 2.94
C VAL A 85 -11.25 2.37 1.97
N LYS A 86 -12.58 2.22 1.88
CA LYS A 86 -13.19 1.27 0.95
C LYS A 86 -12.82 1.55 -0.50
N THR A 87 -12.94 2.80 -0.91
CA THR A 87 -12.66 3.19 -2.29
C THR A 87 -11.21 2.93 -2.66
N ASN A 88 -10.29 3.29 -1.78
CA ASN A 88 -8.87 3.06 -2.03
C ASN A 88 -8.52 1.57 -1.97
N ALA A 89 -9.17 0.79 -1.12
CA ALA A 89 -8.98 -0.66 -1.08
C ALA A 89 -9.47 -1.32 -2.38
N MET A 90 -10.62 -0.90 -2.90
CA MET A 90 -11.12 -1.39 -4.17
C MET A 90 -10.18 -1.07 -5.32
N GLN A 91 -9.69 0.16 -5.37
CA GLN A 91 -8.74 0.57 -6.40
C GLN A 91 -7.44 -0.21 -6.29
N ALA A 92 -6.94 -0.41 -5.06
CA ALA A 92 -5.72 -1.17 -4.84
C ALA A 92 -5.86 -2.61 -5.31
N MET A 93 -7.00 -3.25 -5.03
CA MET A 93 -7.26 -4.62 -5.50
C MET A 93 -7.32 -4.68 -7.03
N ALA A 94 -7.95 -3.70 -7.66
CA ALA A 94 -8.01 -3.62 -9.11
C ALA A 94 -6.61 -3.44 -9.72
N ASP A 95 -5.80 -2.58 -9.11
CA ASP A 95 -4.43 -2.35 -9.57
C ASP A 95 -3.59 -3.62 -9.45
N LEU A 96 -3.71 -4.35 -8.35
CA LEU A 96 -2.98 -5.61 -8.16
C LEU A 96 -3.45 -6.69 -9.13
N ALA A 97 -4.75 -6.78 -9.39
CA ALA A 97 -5.30 -7.74 -10.33
C ALA A 97 -4.84 -7.43 -11.76
N SER A 98 -4.77 -6.16 -12.10
CA SER A 98 -4.27 -5.72 -13.42
C SER A 98 -2.82 -6.16 -13.62
N ILE A 99 -2.00 -6.01 -12.59
CA ILE A 99 -0.61 -6.47 -12.64
C ILE A 99 -0.55 -7.98 -12.87
N ASP A 100 -1.37 -8.74 -12.16
CA ASP A 100 -1.40 -10.19 -12.28
C ASP A 100 -1.88 -10.63 -13.69
N ASP A 101 -2.87 -9.96 -14.24
CA ASP A 101 -3.40 -10.28 -15.57
C ASP A 101 -2.40 -9.99 -16.69
N GLU A 102 -1.64 -8.92 -16.54
CA GLU A 102 -0.63 -8.51 -17.51
C GLU A 102 0.70 -9.21 -17.29
N LEU A 103 0.83 -9.95 -16.21
CA LEU A 103 2.10 -10.42 -15.74
C LEU A 103 2.67 -11.52 -16.62
N LEU A 104 3.75 -11.22 -17.30
CA LEU A 104 4.63 -12.20 -17.89
C LEU A 104 5.75 -12.49 -16.90
N PRO A 105 6.34 -13.69 -16.93
CA PRO A 105 7.36 -14.04 -15.95
C PRO A 105 8.49 -13.03 -15.84
N GLU A 106 8.93 -12.49 -16.94
CA GLU A 106 10.03 -11.52 -17.00
C GLU A 106 9.68 -10.16 -16.41
N VAL A 107 8.39 -9.83 -16.31
CA VAL A 107 7.93 -8.55 -15.79
C VAL A 107 8.13 -8.47 -14.29
N LYS A 108 8.25 -9.62 -13.64
CA LYS A 108 8.41 -9.68 -12.20
C LYS A 108 9.73 -9.14 -11.70
N SER A 109 10.66 -8.95 -12.57
CA SER A 109 12.00 -8.48 -12.19
C SER A 109 12.07 -6.98 -12.09
N CYS A 110 11.08 -6.35 -11.56
CA CYS A 110 11.06 -4.89 -11.42
C CYS A 110 12.37 -4.31 -10.92
#